data_6e41f813e198401b83bf7209dbc920e6
#
_entry.id   6e41f813e198401b83bf7209dbc920e6
#
_cell.length_a   1.000
_cell.length_b   1.000
_cell.length_c   1.000
_cell.angle_alpha   90.00
_cell.angle_beta   90.00
_cell.angle_gamma   90.00
#
_symmetry.space_group_name_H-M   'P 1'
#
loop_
_entity.id
_entity.type
_entity.pdbx_description
1 polymer ?
#
loop_
_entity_poly.entity_id
_entity_poly.type
_entity_poly.pdbx_seq_one_letter_code
_entity_poly.pdbx_strand_id
1 'polypeptide(L)'
;KRQECQGVREGMLEQIGCSIGHLEIEAKADEDGEERVILLDLVLDLDIRIYEETNLSMIEDLYGVAKQADVVRGKGQYRRLLVKNTAKTRVSDQFSISPGMPQLQQICGSFGEVFVQEIKKQSDGVLVKGTVNVQILYESAEEEVPCGCLKGELVFEELLETAEPVKNTCSCRIEASLEQLSVQAQNEQEAEVRAVVC
;
A
#
# COMPACT_ATOMS: atom_id res chain seq x y z
N LYS A 1 4.75 13.33 16.85
CA LYS A 1 6.20 13.47 17.07
C LYS A 1 6.80 14.06 15.80
N ARG A 2 7.61 15.11 15.91
CA ARG A 2 8.33 15.71 14.78
C ARG A 2 9.68 15.00 14.66
N GLN A 3 10.01 14.51 13.46
CA GLN A 3 11.31 13.92 13.14
C GLN A 3 12.10 14.92 12.31
N GLU A 4 13.33 15.22 12.71
CA GLU A 4 14.22 16.09 11.95
C GLU A 4 15.28 15.23 11.26
N CYS A 5 15.43 15.40 9.94
CA CYS A 5 16.46 14.72 9.16
C CYS A 5 17.49 15.78 8.72
N GLN A 6 18.77 15.53 9.01
CA GLN A 6 19.84 16.42 8.58
C GLN A 6 20.07 16.33 7.07
N GLY A 7 20.31 17.46 6.42
CA GLY A 7 20.61 17.51 4.99
C GLY A 7 19.42 17.56 4.05
N VAL A 8 18.19 17.49 4.57
CA VAL A 8 16.97 17.61 3.77
C VAL A 8 16.74 19.06 3.36
N ARG A 9 16.39 19.27 2.08
CA ARG A 9 16.08 20.56 1.48
C ARG A 9 14.73 20.49 0.76
N GLU A 10 14.11 21.64 0.59
CA GLU A 10 12.90 21.78 -0.22
C GLU A 10 13.16 21.36 -1.67
N GLY A 11 12.24 20.58 -2.26
CA GLY A 11 12.36 20.07 -3.63
C GLY A 11 13.00 18.67 -3.75
N MET A 12 13.48 18.08 -2.66
CA MET A 12 13.87 16.66 -2.65
C MET A 12 12.64 15.76 -2.74
N LEU A 13 12.80 14.60 -3.38
CA LEU A 13 11.74 13.59 -3.48
C LEU A 13 11.68 12.79 -2.18
N GLU A 14 10.49 12.73 -1.60
CA GLU A 14 10.23 11.97 -0.37
C GLU A 14 9.44 10.70 -0.64
N GLN A 15 9.69 9.67 0.14
CA GLN A 15 8.92 8.46 0.24
C GLN A 15 8.79 8.10 1.72
N ILE A 16 7.56 7.98 2.19
CA ILE A 16 7.25 7.67 3.58
C ILE A 16 6.36 6.44 3.60
N GLY A 17 6.86 5.36 4.19
CA GLY A 17 6.10 4.16 4.52
C GLY A 17 5.75 4.16 6.00
N CYS A 18 4.55 3.70 6.35
CA CYS A 18 4.11 3.54 7.72
C CYS A 18 3.51 2.15 7.89
N SER A 19 3.95 1.43 8.91
CA SER A 19 3.37 0.14 9.31
C SER A 19 3.14 0.08 10.81
N ILE A 20 2.21 -0.80 11.22
CA ILE A 20 1.97 -1.06 12.64
C ILE A 20 3.02 -2.07 13.08
N GLY A 21 3.94 -1.64 13.97
CA GLY A 21 4.94 -2.50 14.56
C GLY A 21 4.39 -3.30 15.74
N HIS A 22 3.53 -2.67 16.55
CA HIS A 22 2.86 -3.31 17.68
C HIS A 22 1.51 -2.65 17.93
N LEU A 23 0.51 -3.45 18.25
CA LEU A 23 -0.81 -3.00 18.69
C LEU A 23 -1.27 -3.88 19.85
N GLU A 24 -1.51 -3.26 20.98
CA GLU A 24 -2.12 -3.89 22.15
C GLU A 24 -3.45 -3.20 22.47
N ILE A 25 -4.47 -4.01 22.68
CA ILE A 25 -5.82 -3.53 22.99
C ILE A 25 -6.25 -4.19 24.28
N GLU A 26 -6.58 -3.39 25.28
CA GLU A 26 -6.97 -3.83 26.61
C GLU A 26 -8.29 -3.20 27.02
N ALA A 27 -9.25 -4.01 27.45
CA ALA A 27 -10.45 -3.51 28.09
C ALA A 27 -10.18 -3.23 29.57
N LYS A 28 -10.57 -2.06 30.05
CA LYS A 28 -10.43 -1.64 31.44
C LYS A 28 -11.76 -1.22 32.03
N ALA A 29 -11.88 -1.42 33.32
CA ALA A 29 -12.98 -0.92 34.09
C ALA A 29 -12.96 0.62 34.14
N ASP A 30 -14.12 1.23 34.03
CA ASP A 30 -14.36 2.64 34.28
C ASP A 30 -14.45 2.95 35.80
N GLU A 31 -14.82 4.19 36.13
CA GLU A 31 -14.97 4.62 37.54
C GLU A 31 -16.09 3.87 38.28
N ASP A 32 -17.07 3.29 37.57
CA ASP A 32 -18.16 2.51 38.11
C ASP A 32 -17.85 1.01 38.20
N GLY A 33 -16.66 0.59 37.71
CA GLY A 33 -16.18 -0.79 37.75
C GLY A 33 -16.68 -1.64 36.56
N GLU A 34 -17.26 -1.03 35.52
CA GLU A 34 -17.70 -1.71 34.33
C GLU A 34 -16.66 -1.60 33.21
N GLU A 35 -16.40 -2.69 32.48
CA GLU A 35 -15.41 -2.74 31.39
C GLU A 35 -15.91 -1.97 30.16
N ARG A 36 -15.80 -0.64 30.21
CA ARG A 36 -16.24 0.29 29.15
C ARG A 36 -15.10 1.11 28.54
N VAL A 37 -13.91 1.04 29.11
CA VAL A 37 -12.73 1.78 28.63
C VAL A 37 -11.84 0.87 27.81
N ILE A 38 -11.53 1.28 26.58
CA ILE A 38 -10.56 0.58 25.73
C ILE A 38 -9.25 1.35 25.73
N LEU A 39 -8.19 0.72 26.22
CA LEU A 39 -6.84 1.24 26.12
C LEU A 39 -6.19 0.69 24.85
N LEU A 40 -5.60 1.59 24.07
CA LEU A 40 -4.85 1.26 22.86
C LEU A 40 -3.39 1.67 23.08
N ASP A 41 -2.48 0.71 22.97
CA ASP A 41 -1.03 0.98 22.86
C ASP A 41 -0.57 0.63 21.45
N LEU A 42 -0.06 1.63 20.73
CA LEU A 42 0.27 1.54 19.32
C LEU A 42 1.69 2.01 19.06
N VAL A 43 2.50 1.15 18.47
CA VAL A 43 3.83 1.47 17.94
C VAL A 43 3.76 1.49 16.42
N LEU A 44 4.13 2.63 15.84
CA LEU A 44 4.22 2.80 14.39
C LEU A 44 5.68 2.79 13.95
N ASP A 45 5.99 1.96 12.97
CA ASP A 45 7.26 1.96 12.27
C ASP A 45 7.19 2.85 11.04
N LEU A 46 8.10 3.81 10.95
CA LEU A 46 8.19 4.76 9.85
C LEU A 46 9.47 4.49 9.04
N ASP A 47 9.33 4.17 7.75
CA ASP A 47 10.43 4.11 6.77
C ASP A 47 10.42 5.39 5.94
N ILE A 48 11.40 6.28 6.19
CA ILE A 48 11.51 7.57 5.53
C ILE A 48 12.72 7.53 4.59
N ARG A 49 12.49 7.77 3.29
CA ARG A 49 13.53 7.85 2.27
C ARG A 49 13.41 9.18 1.54
N ILE A 50 14.57 9.83 1.39
CA ILE A 50 14.66 11.11 0.73
C ILE A 50 15.71 10.99 -0.37
N TYR A 51 15.36 11.46 -1.56
CA TYR A 51 16.20 11.38 -2.75
C TYR A 51 16.46 12.78 -3.29
N GLU A 52 17.70 13.03 -3.65
CA GLU A 52 18.10 14.22 -4.40
C GLU A 52 18.52 13.82 -5.81
N GLU A 53 17.95 14.46 -6.83
CA GLU A 53 18.40 14.31 -8.20
C GLU A 53 19.60 15.22 -8.45
N THR A 54 20.69 14.63 -8.94
CA THR A 54 21.92 15.37 -9.26
C THR A 54 22.33 15.09 -10.70
N ASN A 55 22.60 16.14 -11.46
CA ASN A 55 23.16 16.03 -12.80
C ASN A 55 24.67 15.87 -12.70
N LEU A 56 25.20 14.75 -13.23
CA LEU A 56 26.62 14.48 -13.31
C LEU A 56 27.09 14.68 -14.76
N SER A 57 28.02 15.61 -14.93
CA SER A 57 28.73 15.78 -16.20
C SER A 57 30.03 14.99 -16.14
N MET A 58 30.19 14.05 -17.07
CA MET A 58 31.38 13.22 -17.16
C MET A 58 32.05 13.35 -18.55
N ILE A 59 33.37 13.30 -18.58
CA ILE A 59 34.11 13.23 -19.82
C ILE A 59 34.11 11.76 -20.25
N GLU A 60 33.50 11.46 -21.38
CA GLU A 60 33.48 10.11 -21.94
C GLU A 60 34.65 9.82 -22.87
N ASP A 61 35.11 10.85 -23.61
CA ASP A 61 36.21 10.73 -24.53
C ASP A 61 36.96 12.06 -24.69
N LEU A 62 38.20 11.97 -25.18
CA LEU A 62 39.07 13.09 -25.44
C LEU A 62 39.71 12.92 -26.82
N TYR A 63 39.47 13.90 -27.72
CA TYR A 63 40.00 13.90 -29.09
C TYR A 63 40.42 15.30 -29.53
N GLY A 64 41.27 15.38 -30.55
CA GLY A 64 41.68 16.64 -31.15
C GLY A 64 42.57 17.52 -30.26
N VAL A 65 43.28 16.95 -29.28
CA VAL A 65 44.16 17.70 -28.40
C VAL A 65 45.52 17.96 -29.05
N ALA A 66 46.06 19.17 -28.88
CA ALA A 66 47.35 19.57 -29.43
C ALA A 66 48.55 18.92 -28.73
N LYS A 67 48.34 18.28 -27.57
CA LYS A 67 49.38 17.57 -26.78
C LYS A 67 48.99 16.13 -26.62
N GLN A 68 49.98 15.23 -26.55
CA GLN A 68 49.75 13.83 -26.23
C GLN A 68 49.14 13.76 -24.82
N ALA A 69 47.99 13.10 -24.72
CA ALA A 69 47.30 12.88 -23.45
C ALA A 69 47.07 11.39 -23.27
N ASP A 70 47.44 10.87 -22.10
CA ASP A 70 47.12 9.51 -21.70
C ASP A 70 45.76 9.49 -21.00
N VAL A 71 44.84 8.72 -21.56
CA VAL A 71 43.48 8.60 -21.03
C VAL A 71 43.35 7.38 -20.12
N VAL A 72 43.15 7.62 -18.85
CA VAL A 72 42.82 6.56 -17.87
C VAL A 72 41.29 6.47 -17.75
N ARG A 73 40.74 5.34 -18.17
CA ARG A 73 39.30 5.09 -18.10
C ARG A 73 38.96 4.33 -16.82
N GLY A 74 38.06 4.90 -16.02
CA GLY A 74 37.44 4.24 -14.86
C GLY A 74 36.04 3.75 -15.17
N LYS A 75 35.57 2.74 -14.45
CA LYS A 75 34.16 2.31 -14.48
C LYS A 75 33.48 2.81 -13.22
N GLY A 76 32.41 3.61 -13.38
CA GLY A 76 31.54 4.02 -12.31
C GLY A 76 30.18 3.31 -12.41
N GLN A 77 29.57 3.02 -11.28
CA GLN A 77 28.24 2.46 -11.21
C GLN A 77 27.32 3.47 -10.54
N TYR A 78 26.30 3.91 -11.27
CA TYR A 78 25.36 4.91 -10.80
C TYR A 78 23.94 4.31 -10.76
N ARG A 79 23.13 4.76 -9.80
CA ARG A 79 21.72 4.43 -9.75
C ARG A 79 20.92 5.66 -10.15
N ARG A 80 19.95 5.47 -11.03
CA ARG A 80 19.03 6.51 -11.48
C ARG A 80 17.60 6.09 -11.13
N LEU A 81 16.82 7.02 -10.60
CA LEU A 81 15.38 6.84 -10.47
C LEU A 81 14.77 6.91 -11.89
N LEU A 82 14.19 5.83 -12.36
CA LEU A 82 13.53 5.77 -13.68
C LEU A 82 12.16 6.43 -13.62
N VAL A 83 11.39 6.06 -12.61
CA VAL A 83 10.01 6.54 -12.45
C VAL A 83 9.61 6.45 -10.97
N LYS A 84 8.86 7.43 -10.53
CA LYS A 84 8.04 7.41 -9.33
C LYS A 84 6.63 7.76 -9.80
N ASN A 85 5.71 6.82 -9.68
CA ASN A 85 4.33 6.98 -10.12
C ASN A 85 3.39 6.43 -9.06
N THR A 86 2.16 6.91 -9.05
CA THR A 86 1.09 6.45 -8.18
C THR A 86 -0.13 6.21 -9.06
N ALA A 87 -0.74 5.06 -8.95
CA ALA A 87 -1.98 4.71 -9.62
C ALA A 87 -3.05 4.35 -8.60
N LYS A 88 -4.32 4.49 -9.02
CA LYS A 88 -5.47 4.12 -8.21
C LYS A 88 -6.35 3.19 -9.03
N THR A 89 -6.58 2.00 -8.49
CA THR A 89 -7.51 1.05 -9.09
C THR A 89 -8.74 0.87 -8.22
N ARG A 90 -9.89 0.72 -8.88
CA ARG A 90 -11.18 0.48 -8.21
C ARG A 90 -11.60 -0.94 -8.48
N VAL A 91 -11.95 -1.64 -7.42
CA VAL A 91 -12.46 -3.01 -7.49
C VAL A 91 -13.75 -3.12 -6.72
N SER A 92 -14.66 -3.97 -7.18
CA SER A 92 -15.93 -4.25 -6.52
C SER A 92 -16.37 -5.68 -6.76
N ASP A 93 -17.01 -6.26 -5.78
CA ASP A 93 -17.63 -7.58 -5.87
C ASP A 93 -18.81 -7.68 -4.91
N GLN A 94 -19.60 -8.75 -5.05
CA GLN A 94 -20.69 -9.10 -4.15
C GLN A 94 -20.27 -10.25 -3.26
N PHE A 95 -20.37 -10.04 -1.96
CA PHE A 95 -20.10 -11.08 -0.97
C PHE A 95 -21.43 -11.64 -0.45
N SER A 96 -21.55 -12.96 -0.53
CA SER A 96 -22.76 -13.66 -0.08
C SER A 96 -22.50 -14.36 1.26
N ILE A 97 -23.46 -14.28 2.15
CA ILE A 97 -23.43 -14.99 3.42
C ILE A 97 -23.59 -16.50 3.15
N SER A 98 -22.71 -17.28 3.76
CA SER A 98 -22.73 -18.74 3.60
C SER A 98 -24.02 -19.35 4.21
N PRO A 99 -24.56 -20.43 3.62
CA PRO A 99 -25.71 -21.11 4.18
C PRO A 99 -25.51 -21.53 5.64
N GLY A 100 -26.46 -21.22 6.50
CA GLY A 100 -26.40 -21.52 7.93
C GLY A 100 -25.74 -20.44 8.78
N MET A 101 -25.28 -19.34 8.18
CA MET A 101 -24.90 -18.14 8.91
C MET A 101 -26.11 -17.21 9.10
N PRO A 102 -26.12 -16.40 10.17
CA PRO A 102 -27.22 -15.49 10.46
C PRO A 102 -27.39 -14.43 9.36
N GLN A 103 -28.65 -14.02 9.12
CA GLN A 103 -28.98 -13.03 8.09
C GLN A 103 -28.48 -11.63 8.46
N LEU A 104 -28.04 -10.87 7.46
CA LEU A 104 -27.54 -9.51 7.61
C LEU A 104 -28.69 -8.53 7.82
N GLN A 105 -28.74 -7.87 8.96
CA GLN A 105 -29.65 -6.80 9.26
C GLN A 105 -29.01 -5.43 9.03
N GLN A 106 -27.87 -5.20 9.64
CA GLN A 106 -27.11 -3.94 9.55
C GLN A 106 -25.62 -4.18 9.55
N ILE A 107 -24.89 -3.43 8.72
CA ILE A 107 -23.42 -3.44 8.73
C ILE A 107 -22.94 -2.55 9.87
N CYS A 108 -22.20 -3.16 10.80
CA CYS A 108 -21.62 -2.47 11.95
C CYS A 108 -20.24 -1.89 11.63
N GLY A 109 -19.46 -2.57 10.79
CA GLY A 109 -18.13 -2.13 10.39
C GLY A 109 -17.52 -2.99 9.31
N SER A 110 -16.50 -2.46 8.67
CA SER A 110 -15.73 -3.18 7.66
C SER A 110 -14.25 -2.87 7.81
N PHE A 111 -13.43 -3.87 7.57
CA PHE A 111 -11.97 -3.79 7.56
C PHE A 111 -11.45 -4.42 6.28
N GLY A 112 -10.41 -3.82 5.70
CA GLY A 112 -9.77 -4.33 4.50
C GLY A 112 -8.24 -4.22 4.59
N GLU A 113 -7.55 -5.22 4.07
CA GLU A 113 -6.10 -5.25 4.01
C GLU A 113 -5.65 -5.64 2.61
N VAL A 114 -4.66 -4.90 2.07
CA VAL A 114 -4.15 -5.09 0.70
C VAL A 114 -2.89 -5.95 0.72
N PHE A 115 -2.87 -6.95 -0.14
CA PHE A 115 -1.72 -7.83 -0.34
C PHE A 115 -1.29 -7.80 -1.80
N VAL A 116 -0.04 -7.43 -2.06
CA VAL A 116 0.57 -7.57 -3.38
C VAL A 116 1.06 -9.02 -3.53
N GLN A 117 0.54 -9.72 -4.52
CA GLN A 117 0.86 -11.12 -4.76
C GLN A 117 1.91 -11.29 -5.87
N GLU A 118 1.85 -10.47 -6.91
CA GLU A 118 2.72 -10.60 -8.06
C GLU A 118 3.13 -9.24 -8.61
N ILE A 119 4.41 -9.11 -8.97
CA ILE A 119 4.97 -7.95 -9.65
C ILE A 119 5.69 -8.45 -10.90
N LYS A 120 5.19 -8.07 -12.07
CA LYS A 120 5.78 -8.42 -13.37
C LYS A 120 6.28 -7.18 -14.10
N LYS A 121 7.55 -7.18 -14.47
CA LYS A 121 8.11 -6.15 -15.33
C LYS A 121 7.76 -6.45 -16.79
N GLN A 122 7.22 -5.46 -17.47
CA GLN A 122 6.87 -5.52 -18.88
C GLN A 122 7.60 -4.41 -19.65
N SER A 123 7.53 -4.44 -20.98
CA SER A 123 8.18 -3.43 -21.81
C SER A 123 7.59 -2.03 -21.65
N ASP A 124 6.33 -1.96 -21.29
CA ASP A 124 5.51 -0.74 -21.18
C ASP A 124 5.27 -0.32 -19.71
N GLY A 125 5.71 -1.14 -18.75
CA GLY A 125 5.53 -0.80 -17.35
C GLY A 125 5.78 -1.93 -16.37
N VAL A 126 5.11 -1.83 -15.23
CA VAL A 126 5.12 -2.84 -14.18
C VAL A 126 3.68 -3.26 -13.88
N LEU A 127 3.37 -4.50 -14.19
CA LEU A 127 2.08 -5.11 -13.84
C LEU A 127 2.10 -5.55 -12.38
N VAL A 128 1.13 -5.08 -11.61
CA VAL A 128 0.93 -5.42 -10.20
C VAL A 128 -0.38 -6.16 -10.05
N LYS A 129 -0.35 -7.32 -9.41
CA LYS A 129 -1.54 -8.08 -9.05
C LYS A 129 -1.58 -8.30 -7.56
N GLY A 130 -2.77 -8.25 -7.00
CA GLY A 130 -2.96 -8.47 -5.59
C GLY A 130 -4.41 -8.70 -5.20
N THR A 131 -4.63 -8.79 -3.91
CA THR A 131 -5.96 -8.95 -3.32
C THR A 131 -6.17 -7.95 -2.20
N VAL A 132 -7.43 -7.57 -2.01
CA VAL A 132 -7.91 -6.88 -0.82
C VAL A 132 -8.73 -7.89 -0.02
N ASN A 133 -8.21 -8.32 1.12
CA ASN A 133 -8.94 -9.16 2.05
C ASN A 133 -9.89 -8.29 2.86
N VAL A 134 -11.17 -8.58 2.80
CA VAL A 134 -12.21 -7.77 3.46
C VAL A 134 -12.92 -8.59 4.51
N GLN A 135 -13.15 -7.98 5.67
CA GLN A 135 -13.95 -8.50 6.77
C GLN A 135 -15.07 -7.50 7.07
N ILE A 136 -16.28 -7.99 7.17
CA ILE A 136 -17.48 -7.19 7.42
C ILE A 136 -18.14 -7.73 8.68
N LEU A 137 -18.21 -6.90 9.70
CA LEU A 137 -18.99 -7.18 10.90
C LEU A 137 -20.41 -6.65 10.70
N TYR A 138 -21.40 -7.49 10.94
CA TYR A 138 -22.80 -7.12 10.80
C TYR A 138 -23.65 -7.60 11.98
N GLU A 139 -24.70 -6.86 12.24
CA GLU A 139 -25.77 -7.24 13.15
C GLU A 139 -26.72 -8.21 12.44
N SER A 140 -27.17 -9.23 13.17
CA SER A 140 -28.11 -10.24 12.71
C SER A 140 -29.49 -9.99 13.25
N ALA A 141 -30.50 -10.42 12.49
CA ALA A 141 -31.91 -10.45 12.95
C ALA A 141 -32.18 -11.59 13.94
N GLU A 142 -31.25 -12.50 14.17
CA GLU A 142 -31.43 -13.68 15.01
C GLU A 142 -30.97 -13.36 16.45
N GLU A 143 -31.89 -13.45 17.41
CA GLU A 143 -31.60 -13.16 18.84
C GLU A 143 -30.50 -14.07 19.44
N GLU A 144 -30.41 -15.33 18.99
CA GLU A 144 -29.45 -16.30 19.50
C GLU A 144 -28.01 -16.01 18.98
N VAL A 145 -27.90 -15.38 17.82
CA VAL A 145 -26.58 -15.03 17.20
C VAL A 145 -26.66 -13.57 16.76
N PRO A 146 -26.44 -12.61 17.65
CA PRO A 146 -26.71 -11.19 17.41
C PRO A 146 -25.77 -10.54 16.40
N CYS A 147 -24.63 -11.16 16.08
CA CYS A 147 -23.69 -10.63 15.10
C CYS A 147 -23.03 -11.73 14.26
N GLY A 148 -22.66 -11.37 13.05
CA GLY A 148 -21.93 -12.22 12.13
C GLY A 148 -20.72 -11.52 11.52
N CYS A 149 -19.82 -12.31 10.93
CA CYS A 149 -18.66 -11.81 10.21
C CYS A 149 -18.64 -12.43 8.80
N LEU A 150 -18.72 -11.58 7.78
CA LEU A 150 -18.60 -11.96 6.39
C LEU A 150 -17.18 -11.65 5.92
N LYS A 151 -16.51 -12.60 5.25
CA LYS A 151 -15.15 -12.46 4.73
C LYS A 151 -15.15 -12.73 3.24
N GLY A 152 -14.31 -11.97 2.53
CA GLY A 152 -14.10 -12.17 1.10
C GLY A 152 -12.85 -11.48 0.60
N GLU A 153 -12.55 -11.69 -0.68
CA GLU A 153 -11.37 -11.16 -1.34
C GLU A 153 -11.78 -10.43 -2.62
N LEU A 154 -11.24 -9.23 -2.82
CA LEU A 154 -11.32 -8.51 -4.09
C LEU A 154 -9.98 -8.61 -4.79
N VAL A 155 -9.98 -9.13 -6.02
CA VAL A 155 -8.75 -9.23 -6.83
C VAL A 155 -8.55 -7.94 -7.61
N PHE A 156 -7.33 -7.43 -7.64
CA PHE A 156 -6.97 -6.30 -8.47
C PHE A 156 -5.75 -6.60 -9.35
N GLU A 157 -5.73 -5.93 -10.50
CA GLU A 157 -4.62 -5.94 -11.44
C GLU A 157 -4.46 -4.53 -12.00
N GLU A 158 -3.24 -3.98 -11.92
CA GLU A 158 -2.94 -2.62 -12.38
C GLU A 158 -1.62 -2.58 -13.12
N LEU A 159 -1.59 -1.93 -14.28
CA LEU A 159 -0.38 -1.68 -15.05
C LEU A 159 0.13 -0.27 -14.74
N LEU A 160 1.25 -0.19 -14.03
CA LEU A 160 1.95 1.07 -13.81
C LEU A 160 2.81 1.39 -15.02
N GLU A 161 2.29 2.22 -15.91
CA GLU A 161 2.99 2.62 -17.13
C GLU A 161 4.26 3.42 -16.83
N THR A 162 5.29 3.19 -17.63
CA THR A 162 6.57 3.90 -17.54
C THR A 162 6.95 4.49 -18.90
N ALA A 163 7.49 5.71 -18.90
CA ALA A 163 7.93 6.38 -20.13
C ALA A 163 9.15 5.69 -20.78
N GLU A 164 9.96 4.98 -20.01
CA GLU A 164 11.09 4.21 -20.48
C GLU A 164 10.90 2.72 -20.19
N PRO A 165 11.37 1.81 -21.08
CA PRO A 165 11.26 0.38 -20.86
C PRO A 165 11.92 -0.09 -19.57
N VAL A 166 11.20 -0.86 -18.76
CA VAL A 166 11.71 -1.43 -17.52
C VAL A 166 12.52 -2.68 -17.81
N LYS A 167 13.85 -2.57 -17.67
CA LYS A 167 14.77 -3.70 -17.84
C LYS A 167 14.72 -4.63 -16.62
N ASN A 168 15.04 -5.91 -16.81
CA ASN A 168 15.12 -6.87 -15.71
C ASN A 168 16.14 -6.49 -14.62
N THR A 169 17.15 -5.71 -14.98
CA THR A 169 18.18 -5.20 -14.07
C THR A 169 17.71 -4.06 -13.17
N CYS A 170 16.56 -3.44 -13.47
CA CYS A 170 16.01 -2.38 -12.64
C CYS A 170 15.47 -2.96 -11.34
N SER A 171 15.72 -2.32 -10.20
CA SER A 171 15.01 -2.61 -8.97
C SER A 171 13.66 -1.89 -8.99
N CYS A 172 12.62 -2.59 -8.55
CA CYS A 172 11.27 -2.03 -8.42
C CYS A 172 10.83 -2.20 -6.96
N ARG A 173 10.24 -1.16 -6.40
CA ARG A 173 9.56 -1.20 -5.11
C ARG A 173 8.12 -0.77 -5.34
N ILE A 174 7.19 -1.61 -4.96
CA ILE A 174 5.75 -1.36 -5.03
C ILE A 174 5.24 -1.37 -3.60
N GLU A 175 4.44 -0.38 -3.28
CA GLU A 175 3.67 -0.30 -2.06
C GLU A 175 2.22 -0.15 -2.47
N ALA A 176 1.34 -0.93 -1.87
CA ALA A 176 -0.09 -0.84 -2.11
C ALA A 176 -0.80 -0.62 -0.78
N SER A 177 -1.75 0.28 -0.78
CA SER A 177 -2.56 0.61 0.39
C SER A 177 -4.02 0.74 0.02
N LEU A 178 -4.89 0.46 0.99
CA LEU A 178 -6.32 0.68 0.87
C LEU A 178 -6.63 2.14 1.15
N GLU A 179 -7.06 2.86 0.13
CA GLU A 179 -7.43 4.28 0.28
C GLU A 179 -8.88 4.42 0.75
N GLN A 180 -9.77 3.56 0.23
CA GLN A 180 -11.18 3.59 0.56
C GLN A 180 -11.76 2.19 0.54
N LEU A 181 -12.61 1.89 1.52
CA LEU A 181 -13.46 0.71 1.55
C LEU A 181 -14.91 1.17 1.80
N SER A 182 -15.82 0.70 0.98
CA SER A 182 -17.25 0.95 1.12
C SER A 182 -18.02 -0.36 1.01
N VAL A 183 -18.88 -0.62 1.96
CA VAL A 183 -19.73 -1.82 2.02
C VAL A 183 -21.16 -1.40 2.15
N GLN A 184 -22.04 -1.99 1.32
CA GLN A 184 -23.47 -1.73 1.33
C GLN A 184 -24.24 -3.05 1.31
N ALA A 185 -25.16 -3.23 2.24
CA ALA A 185 -26.09 -4.34 2.20
C ALA A 185 -27.00 -4.21 0.97
N GLN A 186 -27.07 -5.24 0.15
CA GLN A 186 -27.97 -5.32 -0.98
C GLN A 186 -29.31 -6.01 -0.56
N ASN A 187 -29.19 -7.00 0.27
CA ASN A 187 -30.28 -7.75 0.88
C ASN A 187 -29.78 -8.46 2.15
N GLU A 188 -30.61 -9.29 2.76
CA GLU A 188 -30.32 -10.02 3.99
C GLU A 188 -29.18 -11.07 3.85
N GLN A 189 -28.74 -11.38 2.64
CA GLN A 189 -27.74 -12.42 2.34
C GLN A 189 -26.54 -11.92 1.55
N GLU A 190 -26.58 -10.67 1.04
CA GLU A 190 -25.56 -10.15 0.13
C GLU A 190 -25.14 -8.72 0.49
N ALA A 191 -23.86 -8.47 0.43
CA ALA A 191 -23.29 -7.15 0.56
C ALA A 191 -22.41 -6.82 -0.66
N GLU A 192 -22.60 -5.63 -1.23
CA GLU A 192 -21.71 -5.08 -2.25
C GLU A 192 -20.51 -4.42 -1.56
N VAL A 193 -19.32 -4.81 -2.00
CA VAL A 193 -18.04 -4.30 -1.50
C VAL A 193 -17.33 -3.56 -2.60
N ARG A 194 -16.90 -2.34 -2.33
CA ARG A 194 -16.11 -1.51 -3.24
C ARG A 194 -14.85 -1.04 -2.53
N ALA A 195 -13.71 -1.20 -3.18
CA ALA A 195 -12.44 -0.74 -2.65
C ALA A 195 -11.69 0.12 -3.67
N VAL A 196 -10.92 1.07 -3.17
CA VAL A 196 -9.94 1.85 -3.93
C VAL A 196 -8.56 1.52 -3.37
N VAL A 197 -7.72 0.92 -4.22
CA VAL A 197 -6.33 0.59 -3.94
C VAL A 197 -5.44 1.64 -4.58
N CYS A 198 -4.48 2.16 -3.82
CA CYS A 198 -3.48 3.13 -4.26
C CYS A 198 -2.09 2.50 -4.21
#